data_3a4c80440519b228caf1adf0f3567088
#
_entry.id   3a4c80440519b228caf1adf0f3567088
#
_cell.length_a   1.000
_cell.length_b   1.000
_cell.length_c   1.000
_cell.angle_alpha   90.00
_cell.angle_beta   90.00
_cell.angle_gamma   90.00
#
_symmetry.space_group_name_H-M   'P 1'
#
loop_
_entity.id
_entity.type
_entity.pdbx_description
1 polymer ?
#
loop_
_entity_poly.entity_id
_entity_poly.type
_entity_poly.pdbx_seq_one_letter_code
_entity_poly.pdbx_strand_id
1 'polypeptide(L)'
;METKPAPTTLRGIIKHLGPGLIITATIVGSGELIATPALASEVGFTMLWFIILGCLIKVFVQIELGRYTVTNGKTTLEAMDSVPGPRLRVSWMVWFWVVMYIGSTMQVAGMMGGIASLMVSADSGWHLALIAAVALACIALLLSGRYRLVEGVCIGMVVLFALFTGVALGSLQFTEFAIKGSDIADGLKFSMPKDFSTAFGAFAIIGVGTSELIYYPYWCLEKGYARFTGKNDNTVGWFDRALGWLNVMRWDAWVSCAIYTSATVAFYLLGAATLHSA
;
A
#
# COMPACT_ATOMS: atom_id res chain seq x y z
N MET A 1 -15.72 -27.19 0.77
CA MET A 1 -15.45 -25.75 0.61
C MET A 1 -16.59 -25.15 -0.20
N GLU A 2 -17.18 -24.05 0.27
CA GLU A 2 -18.33 -23.44 -0.40
C GLU A 2 -17.84 -22.57 -1.57
N THR A 3 -17.85 -23.13 -2.79
CA THR A 3 -17.53 -22.38 -4.01
C THR A 3 -18.69 -21.45 -4.36
N LYS A 4 -18.37 -20.25 -4.88
CA LYS A 4 -19.37 -19.26 -5.28
C LYS A 4 -19.04 -18.70 -6.66
N PRO A 5 -20.03 -18.48 -7.54
CA PRO A 5 -19.81 -17.73 -8.76
C PRO A 5 -19.40 -16.28 -8.42
N ALA A 6 -18.53 -15.71 -9.23
CA ALA A 6 -18.12 -14.33 -9.07
C ALA A 6 -19.25 -13.37 -9.48
N PRO A 7 -19.33 -12.18 -8.86
CA PRO A 7 -20.27 -11.17 -9.25
C PRO A 7 -19.98 -10.63 -10.67
N THR A 8 -21.01 -10.49 -11.49
CA THR A 8 -20.89 -9.99 -12.86
C THR A 8 -21.24 -8.49 -12.97
N THR A 9 -21.95 -7.95 -11.98
CA THR A 9 -22.35 -6.55 -11.96
C THR A 9 -21.31 -5.69 -11.23
N LEU A 10 -21.11 -4.45 -11.67
CA LEU A 10 -20.20 -3.50 -11.04
C LEU A 10 -20.51 -3.30 -9.54
N ARG A 11 -21.80 -3.18 -9.18
CA ARG A 11 -22.23 -3.07 -7.79
C ARG A 11 -21.86 -4.32 -6.97
N GLY A 12 -21.93 -5.49 -7.59
CA GLY A 12 -21.52 -6.77 -6.99
C GLY A 12 -20.01 -6.81 -6.77
N ILE A 13 -19.21 -6.37 -7.76
CA ILE A 13 -17.76 -6.30 -7.67
C ILE A 13 -17.35 -5.37 -6.53
N ILE A 14 -17.89 -4.14 -6.48
CA ILE A 14 -17.58 -3.14 -5.45
C ILE A 14 -17.81 -3.69 -4.03
N LYS A 15 -18.86 -4.48 -3.81
CA LYS A 15 -19.13 -5.09 -2.50
C LYS A 15 -18.09 -6.13 -2.07
N HIS A 16 -17.32 -6.66 -3.00
CA HIS A 16 -16.29 -7.65 -2.73
C HIS A 16 -14.87 -7.07 -2.70
N LEU A 17 -14.69 -5.77 -3.01
CA LEU A 17 -13.42 -5.09 -2.79
C LEU A 17 -13.08 -5.09 -1.30
N GLY A 18 -11.81 -5.03 -0.97
CA GLY A 18 -11.37 -4.98 0.43
C GLY A 18 -9.87 -5.17 0.61
N PRO A 19 -9.27 -6.26 0.11
CA PRO A 19 -7.83 -6.49 0.23
C PRO A 19 -6.98 -5.30 -0.19
N GLY A 20 -7.27 -4.72 -1.35
CA GLY A 20 -6.59 -3.53 -1.85
C GLY A 20 -6.83 -2.29 -0.99
N LEU A 21 -8.02 -2.13 -0.41
CA LEU A 21 -8.33 -1.01 0.48
C LEU A 21 -7.57 -1.12 1.81
N ILE A 22 -7.39 -2.34 2.35
CA ILE A 22 -6.55 -2.57 3.53
C ILE A 22 -5.11 -2.20 3.21
N ILE A 23 -4.57 -2.67 2.08
CA ILE A 23 -3.22 -2.29 1.63
C ILE A 23 -3.11 -0.78 1.42
N THR A 24 -4.11 -0.12 0.85
CA THR A 24 -4.12 1.34 0.74
C THR A 24 -3.97 2.03 2.09
N ALA A 25 -4.64 1.54 3.13
CA ALA A 25 -4.52 2.10 4.47
C ALA A 25 -3.12 1.92 5.09
N THR A 26 -2.40 0.85 4.74
CA THR A 26 -1.01 0.66 5.18
C THR A 26 -0.02 1.52 4.39
N ILE A 27 -0.28 1.77 3.11
CA ILE A 27 0.54 2.63 2.25
C ILE A 27 0.45 4.09 2.69
N VAL A 28 -0.78 4.57 2.90
CA VAL A 28 -1.07 5.94 3.32
C VAL A 28 -0.67 6.13 4.80
N GLY A 29 0.60 5.90 5.08
CA GLY A 29 1.23 5.98 6.40
C GLY A 29 2.55 6.75 6.31
N SER A 30 3.59 6.23 6.94
CA SER A 30 4.88 6.92 7.03
C SER A 30 5.58 7.12 5.69
N GLY A 31 5.40 6.21 4.72
CA GLY A 31 5.97 6.35 3.38
C GLY A 31 5.49 7.65 2.74
N GLU A 32 4.18 7.85 2.73
CA GLU A 32 3.56 9.00 2.09
C GLU A 32 3.70 10.28 2.91
N LEU A 33 3.60 10.19 4.23
CA LEU A 33 3.66 11.37 5.12
C LEU A 33 5.08 11.93 5.32
N ILE A 34 6.10 11.09 5.18
CA ILE A 34 7.49 11.48 5.48
C ILE A 34 8.37 11.37 4.24
N ALA A 35 8.45 10.18 3.62
CA ALA A 35 9.40 9.95 2.52
C ALA A 35 9.02 10.71 1.25
N THR A 36 7.74 10.79 0.92
CA THR A 36 7.26 11.49 -0.28
C THR A 36 7.48 13.01 -0.19
N PRO A 37 7.10 13.72 0.89
CA PRO A 37 7.44 15.13 1.06
C PRO A 37 8.94 15.39 1.18
N ALA A 38 9.71 14.50 1.82
CA ALA A 38 11.16 14.62 1.92
C ALA A 38 11.81 14.58 0.52
N LEU A 39 11.43 13.61 -0.32
CA LEU A 39 11.88 13.60 -1.72
C LEU A 39 11.48 14.89 -2.45
N ALA A 40 10.24 15.33 -2.28
CA ALA A 40 9.72 16.51 -2.92
C ALA A 40 10.47 17.78 -2.49
N SER A 41 10.93 17.86 -1.24
CA SER A 41 11.75 19.00 -0.76
C SER A 41 13.12 19.07 -1.45
N GLU A 42 13.69 17.93 -1.82
CA GLU A 42 15.00 17.88 -2.49
C GLU A 42 14.90 18.19 -3.99
N VAL A 43 13.88 17.64 -4.69
CA VAL A 43 13.80 17.66 -6.15
C VAL A 43 12.69 18.55 -6.71
N GLY A 44 11.87 19.18 -5.86
CA GLY A 44 10.72 19.98 -6.27
C GLY A 44 9.69 19.15 -7.04
N PHE A 45 9.10 19.74 -8.08
CA PHE A 45 8.06 19.08 -8.89
C PHE A 45 8.60 18.06 -9.90
N THR A 46 9.91 18.03 -10.17
CA THR A 46 10.51 17.36 -11.33
C THR A 46 10.32 15.84 -11.40
N MET A 47 10.04 15.17 -10.27
CA MET A 47 9.91 13.72 -10.18
C MET A 47 8.46 13.23 -10.09
N LEU A 48 7.47 14.09 -10.36
CA LEU A 48 6.05 13.73 -10.31
C LEU A 48 5.73 12.53 -11.25
N TRP A 49 6.29 12.56 -12.47
CA TRP A 49 6.15 11.46 -13.44
C TRP A 49 6.67 10.12 -12.89
N PHE A 50 7.79 10.16 -12.16
CA PHE A 50 8.44 8.96 -11.62
C PHE A 50 7.60 8.32 -10.52
N ILE A 51 6.96 9.13 -9.67
CA ILE A 51 6.03 8.66 -8.64
C ILE A 51 4.85 7.95 -9.27
N ILE A 52 4.20 8.58 -10.25
CA ILE A 52 3.04 8.01 -10.94
C ILE A 52 3.43 6.70 -11.63
N LEU A 53 4.56 6.68 -12.36
CA LEU A 53 5.06 5.51 -13.03
C LEU A 53 5.41 4.39 -12.03
N GLY A 54 6.04 4.72 -10.91
CA GLY A 54 6.38 3.78 -9.84
C GLY A 54 5.16 3.09 -9.25
N CYS A 55 4.11 3.84 -8.96
CA CYS A 55 2.84 3.29 -8.50
C CYS A 55 2.21 2.36 -9.55
N LEU A 56 2.19 2.78 -10.82
CA LEU A 56 1.62 2.00 -11.93
C LEU A 56 2.37 0.69 -12.19
N ILE A 57 3.70 0.68 -12.10
CA ILE A 57 4.49 -0.55 -12.28
C ILE A 57 4.16 -1.56 -11.18
N LYS A 58 4.06 -1.10 -9.95
CA LYS A 58 3.85 -1.98 -8.79
C LYS A 58 2.50 -2.68 -8.78
N VAL A 59 1.45 -2.07 -9.36
CA VAL A 59 0.12 -2.72 -9.42
C VAL A 59 0.15 -4.02 -10.26
N PHE A 60 1.00 -4.11 -11.28
CA PHE A 60 1.13 -5.36 -12.05
C PHE A 60 1.72 -6.49 -11.20
N VAL A 61 2.70 -6.18 -10.35
CA VAL A 61 3.26 -7.16 -9.38
C VAL A 61 2.18 -7.58 -8.39
N GLN A 62 1.41 -6.63 -7.86
CA GLN A 62 0.29 -6.89 -6.96
C GLN A 62 -0.74 -7.83 -7.59
N ILE A 63 -1.12 -7.59 -8.84
CA ILE A 63 -2.06 -8.43 -9.60
C ILE A 63 -1.51 -9.84 -9.79
N GLU A 64 -0.22 -10.00 -10.13
CA GLU A 64 0.37 -11.32 -10.35
C GLU A 64 0.47 -12.15 -9.07
N LEU A 65 0.86 -11.55 -7.97
CA LEU A 65 0.86 -12.22 -6.66
C LEU A 65 -0.58 -12.60 -6.23
N GLY A 66 -1.54 -11.71 -6.41
CA GLY A 66 -2.95 -11.99 -6.18
C GLY A 66 -3.49 -13.11 -7.09
N ARG A 67 -3.11 -13.12 -8.37
CA ARG A 67 -3.48 -14.17 -9.31
C ARG A 67 -2.99 -15.55 -8.84
N TYR A 68 -1.72 -15.63 -8.46
CA TYR A 68 -1.16 -16.88 -7.93
C TYR A 68 -1.98 -17.39 -6.75
N THR A 69 -2.30 -16.53 -5.81
CA THR A 69 -3.02 -16.88 -4.58
C THR A 69 -4.47 -17.28 -4.87
N VAL A 70 -5.19 -16.55 -5.69
CA VAL A 70 -6.60 -16.85 -6.02
C VAL A 70 -6.74 -18.19 -6.73
N THR A 71 -5.76 -18.52 -7.61
CA THR A 71 -5.81 -19.76 -8.39
C THR A 71 -5.27 -20.99 -7.65
N ASN A 72 -4.29 -20.82 -6.77
CA ASN A 72 -3.63 -21.93 -6.07
C ASN A 72 -4.08 -22.08 -4.61
N GLY A 73 -4.72 -21.08 -4.03
CA GLY A 73 -5.08 -21.08 -2.61
C GLY A 73 -3.87 -21.03 -1.67
N LYS A 74 -2.71 -20.59 -2.16
CA LYS A 74 -1.43 -20.56 -1.44
C LYS A 74 -1.02 -19.13 -1.11
N THR A 75 -0.25 -18.99 -0.05
CA THR A 75 0.32 -17.71 0.38
C THR A 75 1.52 -17.31 -0.47
N THR A 76 1.93 -16.04 -0.40
CA THR A 76 3.15 -15.57 -1.05
C THR A 76 4.39 -16.28 -0.52
N LEU A 77 4.46 -16.57 0.79
CA LEU A 77 5.59 -17.29 1.38
C LEU A 77 5.69 -18.73 0.87
N GLU A 78 4.55 -19.42 0.67
CA GLU A 78 4.55 -20.74 0.04
C GLU A 78 5.02 -20.66 -1.43
N ALA A 79 4.66 -19.58 -2.15
CA ALA A 79 5.17 -19.36 -3.48
C ALA A 79 6.70 -19.13 -3.47
N MET A 80 7.19 -18.29 -2.57
CA MET A 80 8.62 -18.02 -2.39
C MET A 80 9.39 -19.29 -2.00
N ASP A 81 8.82 -20.14 -1.17
CA ASP A 81 9.46 -21.41 -0.80
C ASP A 81 9.54 -22.39 -1.97
N SER A 82 8.68 -22.28 -2.96
CA SER A 82 8.73 -23.10 -4.19
C SER A 82 9.78 -22.67 -5.19
N VAL A 83 10.42 -21.49 -5.00
CA VAL A 83 11.44 -20.99 -5.93
C VAL A 83 12.69 -21.87 -5.90
N PRO A 84 13.20 -22.32 -7.07
CA PRO A 84 14.40 -23.13 -7.14
C PRO A 84 15.64 -22.34 -6.73
N GLY A 85 16.64 -23.05 -6.20
CA GLY A 85 17.90 -22.45 -5.75
C GLY A 85 18.36 -23.00 -4.40
N PRO A 86 19.32 -22.32 -3.73
CA PRO A 86 19.83 -22.77 -2.44
C PRO A 86 18.72 -22.88 -1.40
N ARG A 87 18.70 -24.00 -0.65
CA ARG A 87 17.72 -24.25 0.41
C ARG A 87 18.43 -24.57 1.72
N LEU A 88 18.09 -23.83 2.76
CA LEU A 88 18.44 -24.15 4.14
C LEU A 88 17.14 -24.28 4.95
N ARG A 89 16.54 -25.47 4.99
CA ARG A 89 15.17 -25.81 5.43
C ARG A 89 14.08 -25.22 4.52
N VAL A 90 14.15 -23.93 4.24
CA VAL A 90 13.30 -23.20 3.30
C VAL A 90 14.13 -22.58 2.16
N SER A 91 13.48 -22.12 1.09
CA SER A 91 14.15 -21.46 -0.04
C SER A 91 14.87 -20.18 0.41
N TRP A 92 15.95 -19.82 -0.29
CA TRP A 92 16.68 -18.56 -0.10
C TRP A 92 15.80 -17.32 -0.16
N MET A 93 14.72 -17.35 -0.95
CA MET A 93 13.74 -16.26 -1.05
C MET A 93 12.99 -16.02 0.26
N VAL A 94 12.70 -17.07 1.03
CA VAL A 94 12.08 -16.94 2.36
C VAL A 94 13.04 -16.30 3.35
N TRP A 95 14.35 -16.64 3.30
CA TRP A 95 15.36 -15.96 4.12
C TRP A 95 15.52 -14.49 3.76
N PHE A 96 15.47 -14.15 2.48
CA PHE A 96 15.46 -12.75 2.05
C PHE A 96 14.24 -11.99 2.61
N TRP A 97 13.07 -12.62 2.59
CA TRP A 97 11.88 -12.05 3.22
C TRP A 97 12.06 -11.86 4.74
N VAL A 98 12.69 -12.79 5.46
CA VAL A 98 12.95 -12.64 6.90
C VAL A 98 13.79 -11.38 7.18
N VAL A 99 14.86 -11.14 6.41
CA VAL A 99 15.70 -9.93 6.54
C VAL A 99 14.86 -8.67 6.29
N MET A 100 14.06 -8.68 5.23
CA MET A 100 13.16 -7.58 4.91
C MET A 100 12.12 -7.35 6.02
N TYR A 101 11.57 -8.42 6.61
CA TYR A 101 10.60 -8.34 7.69
C TYR A 101 11.17 -7.69 8.95
N ILE A 102 12.42 -7.98 9.28
CA ILE A 102 13.13 -7.30 10.40
C ILE A 102 13.21 -5.79 10.12
N GLY A 103 13.59 -5.39 8.90
CA GLY A 103 13.62 -3.99 8.51
C GLY A 103 12.24 -3.32 8.60
N SER A 104 11.19 -3.99 8.13
CA SER A 104 9.81 -3.50 8.23
C SER A 104 9.34 -3.34 9.68
N THR A 105 9.78 -4.23 10.58
CA THR A 105 9.46 -4.12 12.01
C THR A 105 10.11 -2.88 12.64
N MET A 106 11.36 -2.58 12.27
CA MET A 106 12.05 -1.34 12.71
C MET A 106 11.32 -0.09 12.17
N GLN A 107 10.86 -0.13 10.92
CA GLN A 107 10.06 0.96 10.33
C GLN A 107 8.77 1.20 11.12
N VAL A 108 8.01 0.16 11.47
CA VAL A 108 6.79 0.27 12.28
C VAL A 108 7.08 0.90 13.64
N ALA A 109 8.17 0.50 14.30
CA ALA A 109 8.59 1.11 15.56
C ALA A 109 8.88 2.62 15.41
N GLY A 110 9.56 3.01 14.33
CA GLY A 110 9.79 4.42 13.99
C GLY A 110 8.50 5.21 13.77
N MET A 111 7.50 4.61 13.10
CA MET A 111 6.18 5.23 12.91
C MET A 111 5.47 5.47 14.25
N MET A 112 5.47 4.49 15.15
CA MET A 112 4.85 4.63 16.47
C MET A 112 5.52 5.72 17.30
N GLY A 113 6.87 5.79 17.23
CA GLY A 113 7.63 6.87 17.85
C GLY A 113 7.29 8.23 17.27
N GLY A 114 7.17 8.34 15.96
CA GLY A 114 6.77 9.57 15.27
C GLY A 114 5.37 10.05 15.68
N ILE A 115 4.39 9.15 15.73
CA ILE A 115 3.02 9.47 16.21
C ILE A 115 3.06 9.98 17.65
N ALA A 116 3.82 9.31 18.52
CA ALA A 116 3.95 9.72 19.93
C ALA A 116 4.59 11.11 20.05
N SER A 117 5.60 11.41 19.24
CA SER A 117 6.32 12.71 19.24
C SER A 117 5.45 13.88 18.76
N LEU A 118 4.42 13.62 17.95
CA LEU A 118 3.44 14.65 17.55
C LEU A 118 2.51 15.05 18.71
N MET A 119 2.31 14.16 19.67
CA MET A 119 1.37 14.37 20.78
C MET A 119 2.07 14.81 22.06
N VAL A 120 3.29 14.30 22.31
CA VAL A 120 4.03 14.50 23.54
C VAL A 120 5.52 14.61 23.21
N SER A 121 6.25 15.54 23.86
CA SER A 121 7.68 15.68 23.70
C SER A 121 8.41 14.33 23.96
N ALA A 122 9.43 14.04 23.17
CA ALA A 122 10.22 12.80 23.27
C ALA A 122 10.87 12.61 24.65
N ASP A 123 11.20 13.71 25.35
CA ASP A 123 11.80 13.69 26.67
C ASP A 123 10.77 13.44 27.81
N SER A 124 9.48 13.40 27.49
CA SER A 124 8.44 13.18 28.46
C SER A 124 8.34 11.70 28.86
N GLY A 125 8.17 11.43 30.15
CA GLY A 125 7.89 10.08 30.66
C GLY A 125 6.62 9.43 30.07
N TRP A 126 5.70 10.23 29.50
CA TRP A 126 4.50 9.75 28.83
C TRP A 126 4.73 9.27 27.39
N HIS A 127 5.86 9.62 26.77
CA HIS A 127 6.16 9.25 25.38
C HIS A 127 6.14 7.73 25.17
N LEU A 128 6.85 6.98 26.01
CA LEU A 128 6.89 5.52 25.94
C LEU A 128 5.51 4.88 26.23
N ALA A 129 4.77 5.45 27.19
CA ALA A 129 3.41 4.99 27.50
C ALA A 129 2.47 5.16 26.31
N LEU A 130 2.59 6.26 25.56
CA LEU A 130 1.80 6.51 24.36
C LEU A 130 2.15 5.53 23.22
N ILE A 131 3.45 5.26 22.99
CA ILE A 131 3.90 4.23 22.05
C ILE A 131 3.27 2.88 22.41
N ALA A 132 3.35 2.50 23.69
CA ALA A 132 2.78 1.24 24.16
C ALA A 132 1.25 1.19 23.98
N ALA A 133 0.55 2.29 24.25
CA ALA A 133 -0.90 2.38 24.05
C ALA A 133 -1.30 2.21 22.59
N VAL A 134 -0.60 2.87 21.66
CA VAL A 134 -0.83 2.72 20.20
C VAL A 134 -0.55 1.28 19.77
N ALA A 135 0.58 0.70 20.20
CA ALA A 135 0.92 -0.69 19.88
C ALA A 135 -0.15 -1.67 20.39
N LEU A 136 -0.58 -1.52 21.64
CA LEU A 136 -1.64 -2.36 22.23
C LEU A 136 -2.98 -2.22 21.49
N ALA A 137 -3.35 -1.01 21.08
CA ALA A 137 -4.57 -0.78 20.30
C ALA A 137 -4.50 -1.51 18.93
N CYS A 138 -3.37 -1.42 18.23
CA CYS A 138 -3.16 -2.15 16.98
C CYS A 138 -3.20 -3.67 17.19
N ILE A 139 -2.53 -4.18 18.23
CA ILE A 139 -2.52 -5.60 18.57
C ILE A 139 -3.95 -6.07 18.90
N ALA A 140 -4.70 -5.34 19.71
CA ALA A 140 -6.08 -5.68 20.07
C ALA A 140 -7.00 -5.72 18.83
N LEU A 141 -6.84 -4.77 17.91
CA LEU A 141 -7.58 -4.76 16.65
C LEU A 141 -7.29 -6.02 15.81
N LEU A 142 -6.02 -6.37 15.65
CA LEU A 142 -5.61 -7.53 14.85
C LEU A 142 -5.98 -8.87 15.52
N LEU A 143 -5.78 -8.98 16.84
CA LEU A 143 -6.16 -10.19 17.61
C LEU A 143 -7.67 -10.40 17.66
N SER A 144 -8.48 -9.40 17.36
CA SER A 144 -9.94 -9.59 17.26
C SER A 144 -10.34 -10.67 16.26
N GLY A 145 -9.47 -11.01 15.30
CA GLY A 145 -9.68 -11.98 14.24
C GLY A 145 -10.85 -11.66 13.30
N ARG A 146 -11.39 -10.44 13.40
CA ARG A 146 -12.57 -10.00 12.63
C ARG A 146 -12.12 -9.23 11.38
N TYR A 147 -11.93 -9.93 10.27
CA TYR A 147 -11.58 -9.29 8.98
C TYR A 147 -12.42 -8.05 8.69
N ARG A 148 -13.76 -8.11 8.86
CA ARG A 148 -14.67 -6.99 8.60
C ARG A 148 -14.41 -5.78 9.48
N LEU A 149 -13.98 -5.97 10.72
CA LEU A 149 -13.64 -4.87 11.62
C LEU A 149 -12.37 -4.18 11.14
N VAL A 150 -11.33 -4.94 10.84
CA VAL A 150 -10.06 -4.41 10.29
C VAL A 150 -10.31 -3.68 8.98
N GLU A 151 -11.03 -4.30 8.04
CA GLU A 151 -11.41 -3.70 6.76
C GLU A 151 -12.17 -2.39 6.95
N GLY A 152 -13.17 -2.35 7.86
CA GLY A 152 -13.97 -1.16 8.13
C GLY A 152 -13.16 -0.02 8.73
N VAL A 153 -12.26 -0.31 9.67
CA VAL A 153 -11.33 0.68 10.26
C VAL A 153 -10.40 1.24 9.18
N CYS A 154 -9.79 0.36 8.38
CA CYS A 154 -8.90 0.77 7.29
C CYS A 154 -9.61 1.67 6.26
N ILE A 155 -10.81 1.30 5.82
CA ILE A 155 -11.61 2.13 4.90
C ILE A 155 -11.93 3.49 5.52
N GLY A 156 -12.35 3.50 6.78
CA GLY A 156 -12.64 4.76 7.50
C GLY A 156 -11.42 5.68 7.58
N MET A 157 -10.25 5.11 7.88
CA MET A 157 -8.99 5.87 7.91
C MET A 157 -8.60 6.41 6.54
N VAL A 158 -8.71 5.61 5.47
CA VAL A 158 -8.41 6.05 4.10
C VAL A 158 -9.32 7.20 3.67
N VAL A 159 -10.64 7.11 3.97
CA VAL A 159 -11.59 8.18 3.64
C VAL A 159 -11.26 9.46 4.41
N LEU A 160 -11.03 9.35 5.72
CA LEU A 160 -10.68 10.50 6.57
C LEU A 160 -9.40 11.17 6.08
N PHE A 161 -8.39 10.36 5.80
CA PHE A 161 -7.11 10.83 5.29
C PHE A 161 -7.25 11.52 3.92
N ALA A 162 -8.00 10.92 2.98
CA ALA A 162 -8.25 11.52 1.68
C ALA A 162 -8.95 12.88 1.78
N LEU A 163 -9.91 13.00 2.72
CA LEU A 163 -10.58 14.27 2.99
C LEU A 163 -9.61 15.33 3.51
N PHE A 164 -8.80 15.01 4.52
CA PHE A 164 -7.82 15.96 5.07
C PHE A 164 -6.78 16.38 4.02
N THR A 165 -6.27 15.43 3.25
CA THR A 165 -5.30 15.72 2.19
C THR A 165 -5.92 16.59 1.09
N GLY A 166 -7.16 16.29 0.69
CA GLY A 166 -7.90 17.09 -0.28
C GLY A 166 -8.15 18.52 0.21
N VAL A 167 -8.52 18.70 1.47
CA VAL A 167 -8.69 20.02 2.10
C VAL A 167 -7.34 20.76 2.15
N ALA A 168 -6.26 20.08 2.53
CA ALA A 168 -4.92 20.68 2.59
C ALA A 168 -4.46 21.17 1.21
N LEU A 169 -4.59 20.34 0.15
CA LEU A 169 -4.29 20.72 -1.23
C LEU A 169 -5.18 21.87 -1.73
N GLY A 170 -6.47 21.84 -1.40
CA GLY A 170 -7.42 22.89 -1.77
C GLY A 170 -7.09 24.21 -1.09
N SER A 171 -6.79 24.19 0.22
CA SER A 171 -6.44 25.39 0.97
C SER A 171 -5.10 25.99 0.53
N LEU A 172 -4.17 25.17 0.06
CA LEU A 172 -2.88 25.62 -0.46
C LEU A 172 -3.04 26.61 -1.63
N GLN A 173 -4.09 26.44 -2.45
CA GLN A 173 -4.35 27.32 -3.60
C GLN A 173 -4.70 28.76 -3.20
N PHE A 174 -5.05 29.00 -1.94
CA PHE A 174 -5.34 30.34 -1.40
C PHE A 174 -4.15 30.95 -0.65
N THR A 175 -2.97 30.34 -0.72
CA THR A 175 -1.74 30.78 -0.08
C THR A 175 -0.69 31.19 -1.11
N GLU A 176 0.43 31.71 -0.65
CA GLU A 176 1.60 32.01 -1.48
C GLU A 176 2.24 30.76 -2.12
N PHE A 177 1.91 29.56 -1.58
CA PHE A 177 2.37 28.26 -2.07
C PHE A 177 1.43 27.64 -3.12
N ALA A 178 0.59 28.44 -3.77
CA ALA A 178 -0.36 27.96 -4.77
C ALA A 178 0.36 27.25 -5.93
N ILE A 179 -0.04 26.02 -6.20
CA ILE A 179 0.52 25.18 -7.27
C ILE A 179 0.01 25.68 -8.61
N LYS A 180 0.92 26.00 -9.54
CA LYS A 180 0.59 26.44 -10.89
C LYS A 180 0.55 25.26 -11.85
N GLY A 181 -0.26 25.38 -12.89
CA GLY A 181 -0.31 24.36 -13.95
C GLY A 181 1.04 24.11 -14.64
N SER A 182 1.92 25.14 -14.70
CA SER A 182 3.30 25.00 -15.16
C SER A 182 4.12 24.01 -14.32
N ASP A 183 3.95 24.02 -13.00
CA ASP A 183 4.72 23.20 -12.06
C ASP A 183 4.38 21.71 -12.25
N ILE A 184 3.09 21.42 -12.46
CA ILE A 184 2.62 20.06 -12.79
C ILE A 184 3.15 19.64 -14.16
N ALA A 185 3.11 20.56 -15.17
CA ALA A 185 3.61 20.26 -16.50
C ALA A 185 5.12 19.99 -16.50
N ASP A 186 5.88 20.74 -15.71
CA ASP A 186 7.32 20.52 -15.52
C ASP A 186 7.60 19.18 -14.81
N GLY A 187 6.78 18.81 -13.84
CA GLY A 187 6.84 17.52 -13.15
C GLY A 187 6.58 16.31 -14.04
N LEU A 188 5.95 16.49 -15.19
CA LEU A 188 5.64 15.43 -16.15
C LEU A 188 6.64 15.33 -17.33
N LYS A 189 7.69 16.15 -17.36
CA LYS A 189 8.67 16.21 -18.48
C LYS A 189 9.71 15.08 -18.49
N PHE A 190 9.57 14.02 -17.69
CA PHE A 190 10.54 12.91 -17.63
C PHE A 190 11.99 13.35 -17.37
N SER A 191 12.18 14.43 -16.63
CA SER A 191 13.51 14.87 -16.22
C SER A 191 14.08 13.97 -15.13
N MET A 192 15.39 13.64 -15.23
CA MET A 192 16.07 12.84 -14.22
C MET A 192 16.79 13.77 -13.24
N PRO A 193 16.75 13.50 -11.92
CA PRO A 193 17.55 14.23 -10.96
C PRO A 193 19.03 13.95 -11.15
N LYS A 194 19.89 14.88 -10.71
CA LYS A 194 21.35 14.70 -10.75
C LYS A 194 21.82 13.54 -9.88
N ASP A 195 21.15 13.31 -8.76
CA ASP A 195 21.39 12.18 -7.87
C ASP A 195 20.26 11.15 -8.03
N PHE A 196 20.60 10.06 -8.74
CA PHE A 196 19.67 8.96 -8.98
C PHE A 196 19.48 8.07 -7.73
N SER A 197 20.40 8.12 -6.77
CA SER A 197 20.33 7.27 -5.56
C SER A 197 19.13 7.65 -4.69
N THR A 198 18.84 8.94 -4.53
CA THR A 198 17.67 9.44 -3.81
C THR A 198 16.37 9.01 -4.50
N ALA A 199 16.32 9.14 -5.83
CA ALA A 199 15.16 8.72 -6.62
C ALA A 199 14.90 7.21 -6.51
N PHE A 200 15.95 6.39 -6.57
CA PHE A 200 15.84 4.94 -6.45
C PHE A 200 15.45 4.49 -5.04
N GLY A 201 15.99 5.14 -4.00
CA GLY A 201 15.57 4.93 -2.62
C GLY A 201 14.09 5.27 -2.41
N ALA A 202 13.64 6.39 -2.97
CA ALA A 202 12.25 6.80 -2.94
C ALA A 202 11.32 5.81 -3.67
N PHE A 203 11.74 5.26 -4.82
CA PHE A 203 10.97 4.24 -5.55
C PHE A 203 10.66 3.02 -4.70
N ALA A 204 11.58 2.59 -3.82
CA ALA A 204 11.35 1.44 -2.95
C ALA A 204 10.20 1.67 -1.94
N ILE A 205 10.01 2.91 -1.48
CA ILE A 205 9.10 3.27 -0.39
C ILE A 205 7.77 3.82 -0.93
N ILE A 206 7.80 4.62 -1.99
CA ILE A 206 6.63 5.32 -2.53
C ILE A 206 5.62 4.36 -3.13
N GLY A 207 4.34 4.56 -2.84
CA GLY A 207 3.25 3.68 -3.25
C GLY A 207 3.30 2.33 -2.52
N VAL A 208 2.94 1.25 -3.19
CA VAL A 208 2.96 -0.10 -2.59
C VAL A 208 4.39 -0.54 -2.32
N GLY A 209 4.77 -0.70 -1.06
CA GLY A 209 6.06 -1.25 -0.66
C GLY A 209 6.13 -2.78 -0.89
N THR A 210 7.33 -3.34 -0.75
CA THR A 210 7.54 -4.78 -0.96
C THR A 210 6.79 -5.61 0.08
N SER A 211 6.72 -5.14 1.32
CA SER A 211 5.95 -5.79 2.40
C SER A 211 4.46 -5.86 2.06
N GLU A 212 3.89 -4.76 1.61
CA GLU A 212 2.48 -4.66 1.24
C GLU A 212 2.14 -5.57 0.05
N LEU A 213 3.04 -5.66 -0.94
CA LEU A 213 2.89 -6.59 -2.07
C LEU A 213 2.84 -8.05 -1.60
N ILE A 214 3.66 -8.42 -0.61
CA ILE A 214 3.68 -9.76 -0.03
C ILE A 214 2.42 -10.03 0.81
N TYR A 215 1.89 -9.03 1.51
CA TYR A 215 0.71 -9.16 2.38
C TYR A 215 -0.62 -9.12 1.62
N TYR A 216 -0.68 -8.48 0.46
CA TYR A 216 -1.90 -8.41 -0.34
C TYR A 216 -2.55 -9.78 -0.62
N PRO A 217 -1.80 -10.82 -1.03
CA PRO A 217 -2.34 -12.17 -1.19
C PRO A 217 -2.98 -12.75 0.08
N TYR A 218 -2.44 -12.48 1.27
CA TYR A 218 -3.04 -12.95 2.53
C TYR A 218 -4.42 -12.33 2.74
N TRP A 219 -4.58 -11.03 2.45
CA TRP A 219 -5.89 -10.38 2.52
C TRP A 219 -6.86 -10.93 1.47
N CYS A 220 -6.39 -11.33 0.29
CA CYS A 220 -7.20 -12.02 -0.71
C CYS A 220 -7.69 -13.40 -0.21
N LEU A 221 -6.86 -14.14 0.54
CA LEU A 221 -7.25 -15.39 1.19
C LEU A 221 -8.30 -15.16 2.28
N GLU A 222 -8.09 -14.19 3.15
CA GLU A 222 -9.01 -13.84 4.23
C GLU A 222 -10.36 -13.35 3.70
N LYS A 223 -10.38 -12.55 2.64
CA LYS A 223 -11.61 -12.14 1.94
C LYS A 223 -12.35 -13.34 1.34
N GLY A 224 -11.62 -14.41 1.03
CA GLY A 224 -12.16 -15.67 0.56
C GLY A 224 -12.14 -15.86 -0.95
N TYR A 225 -11.42 -15.07 -1.72
CA TYR A 225 -11.38 -15.18 -3.19
C TYR A 225 -10.96 -16.60 -3.63
N ALA A 226 -9.89 -17.15 -3.05
CA ALA A 226 -9.44 -18.51 -3.35
C ALA A 226 -10.46 -19.57 -2.90
N ARG A 227 -11.11 -19.40 -1.73
CA ARG A 227 -12.16 -20.30 -1.24
C ARG A 227 -13.36 -20.32 -2.18
N PHE A 228 -13.77 -19.16 -2.70
CA PHE A 228 -14.90 -19.06 -3.64
C PHE A 228 -14.56 -19.65 -5.01
N THR A 229 -13.31 -19.53 -5.46
CA THR A 229 -12.80 -20.17 -6.69
C THR A 229 -12.81 -21.69 -6.54
N GLY A 230 -12.38 -22.20 -5.39
CA GLY A 230 -12.24 -23.63 -5.12
C GLY A 230 -10.94 -24.23 -5.66
N LYS A 231 -10.68 -25.49 -5.29
CA LYS A 231 -9.50 -26.22 -5.75
C LYS A 231 -9.57 -26.45 -7.27
N ASN A 232 -8.44 -26.30 -7.96
CA ASN A 232 -8.34 -26.57 -9.38
C ASN A 232 -8.60 -28.06 -9.66
N ASP A 233 -9.67 -28.34 -10.39
CA ASP A 233 -10.09 -29.65 -10.83
C ASP A 233 -10.05 -29.79 -12.37
N ASN A 234 -9.50 -28.80 -13.06
CA ASN A 234 -9.43 -28.70 -14.52
C ASN A 234 -10.80 -28.73 -15.23
N THR A 235 -11.89 -28.44 -14.52
CA THR A 235 -13.23 -28.34 -15.11
C THR A 235 -13.49 -26.95 -15.68
N VAL A 236 -14.37 -26.84 -16.68
CA VAL A 236 -14.84 -25.56 -17.22
C VAL A 236 -15.46 -24.70 -16.11
N GLY A 237 -16.21 -25.31 -15.20
CA GLY A 237 -16.81 -24.60 -14.07
C GLY A 237 -15.79 -23.99 -13.11
N TRP A 238 -14.63 -24.62 -12.92
CA TRP A 238 -13.55 -24.02 -12.16
C TRP A 238 -12.93 -22.83 -12.91
N PHE A 239 -12.66 -22.97 -14.21
CA PHE A 239 -12.11 -21.89 -15.03
C PHE A 239 -13.01 -20.65 -15.01
N ASP A 240 -14.33 -20.81 -15.15
CA ASP A 240 -15.28 -19.70 -15.11
C ASP A 240 -15.25 -18.98 -13.75
N ARG A 241 -15.24 -19.74 -12.64
CA ARG A 241 -15.12 -19.15 -11.30
C ARG A 241 -13.78 -18.44 -11.11
N ALA A 242 -12.67 -19.06 -11.54
CA ALA A 242 -11.32 -18.49 -11.43
C ALA A 242 -11.23 -17.16 -12.20
N LEU A 243 -11.65 -17.13 -13.47
CA LEU A 243 -11.65 -15.92 -14.29
C LEU A 243 -12.51 -14.81 -13.66
N GLY A 244 -13.68 -15.18 -13.15
CA GLY A 244 -14.58 -14.24 -12.50
C GLY A 244 -13.96 -13.62 -11.22
N TRP A 245 -13.39 -14.43 -10.33
CA TRP A 245 -12.75 -13.93 -9.10
C TRP A 245 -11.43 -13.22 -9.37
N LEU A 246 -10.69 -13.59 -10.39
CA LEU A 246 -9.53 -12.84 -10.88
C LEU A 246 -9.93 -11.47 -11.38
N ASN A 247 -11.07 -11.34 -12.05
CA ASN A 247 -11.57 -10.03 -12.46
C ASN A 247 -11.93 -9.16 -11.25
N VAL A 248 -12.58 -9.71 -10.22
CA VAL A 248 -12.85 -8.98 -8.96
C VAL A 248 -11.56 -8.52 -8.31
N MET A 249 -10.55 -9.39 -8.20
CA MET A 249 -9.23 -9.09 -7.63
C MET A 249 -8.51 -8.00 -8.44
N ARG A 250 -8.60 -8.03 -9.79
CA ARG A 250 -8.02 -6.97 -10.63
C ARG A 250 -8.69 -5.62 -10.38
N TRP A 251 -10.01 -5.57 -10.28
CA TRP A 251 -10.72 -4.36 -9.90
C TRP A 251 -10.28 -3.85 -8.53
N ASP A 252 -10.12 -4.74 -7.54
CA ASP A 252 -9.63 -4.39 -6.21
C ASP A 252 -8.23 -3.76 -6.27
N ALA A 253 -7.30 -4.36 -7.03
CA ALA A 253 -5.95 -3.84 -7.21
C ALA A 253 -5.92 -2.49 -7.95
N TRP A 254 -6.72 -2.31 -9.02
CA TRP A 254 -6.74 -1.05 -9.75
C TRP A 254 -7.42 0.09 -8.98
N VAL A 255 -8.50 -0.19 -8.26
CA VAL A 255 -9.16 0.80 -7.40
C VAL A 255 -8.21 1.24 -6.29
N SER A 256 -7.54 0.30 -5.63
CA SER A 256 -6.54 0.65 -4.61
C SER A 256 -5.38 1.45 -5.22
N CYS A 257 -4.88 1.06 -6.40
CA CYS A 257 -3.86 1.81 -7.13
C CYS A 257 -4.26 3.26 -7.38
N ALA A 258 -5.47 3.49 -7.85
CA ALA A 258 -5.97 4.85 -8.09
C ALA A 258 -6.00 5.68 -6.79
N ILE A 259 -6.45 5.07 -5.68
CA ILE A 259 -6.55 5.76 -4.39
C ILE A 259 -5.16 6.09 -3.84
N TYR A 260 -4.27 5.10 -3.71
CA TYR A 260 -2.95 5.37 -3.13
C TYR A 260 -2.09 6.25 -4.04
N THR A 261 -2.16 6.11 -5.37
CA THR A 261 -1.43 7.01 -6.28
C THR A 261 -1.92 8.45 -6.14
N SER A 262 -3.23 8.68 -6.02
CA SER A 262 -3.78 10.01 -5.78
C SER A 262 -3.29 10.60 -4.47
N ALA A 263 -3.23 9.81 -3.40
CA ALA A 263 -2.71 10.22 -2.11
C ALA A 263 -1.21 10.55 -2.19
N THR A 264 -0.41 9.68 -2.79
CA THR A 264 1.03 9.88 -2.98
C THR A 264 1.32 11.16 -3.76
N VAL A 265 0.63 11.36 -4.88
CA VAL A 265 0.74 12.58 -5.70
C VAL A 265 0.38 13.81 -4.87
N ALA A 266 -0.70 13.74 -4.08
CA ALA A 266 -1.10 14.86 -3.23
C ALA A 266 -0.03 15.25 -2.21
N PHE A 267 0.59 14.27 -1.52
CA PHE A 267 1.69 14.54 -0.59
C PHE A 267 2.96 15.02 -1.28
N TYR A 268 3.24 14.50 -2.47
CA TYR A 268 4.35 15.01 -3.26
C TYR A 268 4.18 16.47 -3.63
N LEU A 269 3.00 16.84 -4.12
CA LEU A 269 2.68 18.22 -4.49
C LEU A 269 2.71 19.16 -3.28
N LEU A 270 2.16 18.73 -2.13
CA LEU A 270 2.26 19.48 -0.88
C LEU A 270 3.71 19.71 -0.47
N GLY A 271 4.53 18.64 -0.48
CA GLY A 271 5.95 18.75 -0.14
C GLY A 271 6.74 19.63 -1.10
N ALA A 272 6.51 19.46 -2.40
CA ALA A 272 7.18 20.27 -3.42
C ALA A 272 6.83 21.77 -3.32
N ALA A 273 5.57 22.09 -3.06
CA ALA A 273 5.12 23.46 -2.94
C ALA A 273 5.58 24.16 -1.66
N THR A 274 5.62 23.42 -0.52
CA THR A 274 5.86 24.05 0.79
C THR A 274 7.29 23.89 1.31
N LEU A 275 7.97 22.77 0.98
CA LEU A 275 9.28 22.45 1.54
C LEU A 275 10.44 22.73 0.57
N HIS A 276 10.20 22.66 -0.74
CA HIS A 276 11.24 22.93 -1.73
C HIS A 276 11.53 24.44 -1.91
N SER A 277 10.54 25.28 -1.67
CA SER A 277 10.65 26.73 -1.77
C SER A 277 11.13 27.40 -0.48
N ALA A 278 11.23 26.67 0.60
CA ALA A 278 11.73 27.12 1.91
C ALA A 278 13.23 26.85 2.03
#